data_c210d9112a64e06204be3a6907dee325
#
_entry.id   c210d9112a64e06204be3a6907dee325
#
_cell.length_a   1.000
_cell.length_b   1.000
_cell.length_c   1.000
_cell.angle_alpha   90.00
_cell.angle_beta   90.00
_cell.angle_gamma   90.00
#
_symmetry.space_group_name_H-M   'P 1'
#
loop_
_entity.id
_entity.type
_entity.pdbx_description
1 polymer ?
#
loop_
_entity_poly.entity_id
_entity_poly.type
_entity_poly.pdbx_seq_one_letter_code
_entity_poly.pdbx_strand_id
1 'polypeptide(L)'
;MVRYIFALVILISGLVEAALISENAGTGPATSTIVIDFGPESYAFNVHYTSSITGLDALKLLDTETPFRLETVHFSFGDLVSGMEYDGWYQSGIGNNGNDWWKYWLSNDGSTWTSSGSGASARVLTDGKWDGWTWVRGQTTAPDVPLPEPSTITLLAISLCLNRRR
;
A
#
# COMPACT_ATOMS: atom_id res chain seq x y z
N MET A 1 41.98 40.49 -6.49
CA MET A 1 40.99 39.70 -7.30
C MET A 1 40.33 38.68 -6.38
N VAL A 2 39.17 39.03 -5.80
CA VAL A 2 38.47 38.21 -4.79
C VAL A 2 37.55 37.25 -5.55
N ARG A 3 37.81 35.93 -5.47
CA ARG A 3 36.97 34.87 -6.02
C ARG A 3 35.84 34.57 -5.03
N TYR A 4 34.64 34.99 -5.34
CA TYR A 4 33.43 34.56 -4.62
C TYR A 4 33.14 33.10 -5.00
N ILE A 5 33.35 32.20 -4.06
CA ILE A 5 32.88 30.80 -4.15
C ILE A 5 31.42 30.82 -3.73
N PHE A 6 30.50 30.77 -4.68
CA PHE A 6 29.09 30.48 -4.40
C PHE A 6 28.97 29.01 -4.02
N ALA A 7 28.82 28.72 -2.73
CA ALA A 7 28.43 27.43 -2.25
C ALA A 7 26.92 27.26 -2.55
N LEU A 8 26.59 26.48 -3.60
CA LEU A 8 25.23 26.06 -3.88
C LEU A 8 24.87 25.01 -2.83
N VAL A 9 24.19 25.42 -1.77
CA VAL A 9 23.56 24.50 -0.80
C VAL A 9 22.32 23.92 -1.47
N ILE A 10 22.43 22.71 -2.00
CA ILE A 10 21.28 21.94 -2.45
C ILE A 10 20.59 21.43 -1.17
N LEU A 11 19.55 22.12 -0.73
CA LEU A 11 18.58 21.57 0.21
C LEU A 11 17.90 20.39 -0.50
N ILE A 12 18.37 19.19 -0.23
CA ILE A 12 17.59 17.97 -0.48
C ILE A 12 16.51 17.94 0.61
N SER A 13 15.44 18.69 0.39
CA SER A 13 14.18 18.42 1.09
C SER A 13 13.84 16.99 0.72
N GLY A 14 13.83 16.08 1.72
CA GLY A 14 13.36 14.73 1.52
C GLY A 14 11.98 14.81 0.91
N LEU A 15 11.86 14.50 -0.36
CA LEU A 15 10.58 14.29 -1.01
C LEU A 15 10.00 13.06 -0.31
N VAL A 16 8.97 13.25 0.48
CA VAL A 16 8.09 12.15 0.87
C VAL A 16 7.45 11.72 -0.45
N GLU A 17 7.95 10.62 -1.03
CA GLU A 17 7.33 10.05 -2.22
C GLU A 17 5.94 9.56 -1.80
N ALA A 18 4.92 10.12 -2.45
CA ALA A 18 3.55 9.65 -2.26
C ALA A 18 3.42 8.26 -2.89
N ALA A 19 2.68 7.36 -2.25
CA ALA A 19 2.40 6.05 -2.82
C ALA A 19 1.76 6.17 -4.20
N LEU A 20 2.15 5.28 -5.11
CA LEU A 20 1.51 5.15 -6.42
C LEU A 20 0.15 4.48 -6.23
N ILE A 21 -0.93 5.25 -6.38
CA ILE A 21 -2.30 4.72 -6.25
C ILE A 21 -2.73 4.07 -7.57
N SER A 22 -3.05 2.78 -7.51
CA SER A 22 -3.49 1.99 -8.66
C SER A 22 -4.93 2.30 -9.04
N GLU A 23 -5.85 2.31 -8.06
CA GLU A 23 -7.28 2.55 -8.26
C GLU A 23 -7.88 3.32 -7.08
N ASN A 24 -9.07 3.89 -7.33
CA ASN A 24 -9.90 4.51 -6.30
C ASN A 24 -11.28 3.85 -6.31
N ALA A 25 -11.85 3.62 -5.13
CA ALA A 25 -13.20 3.09 -4.96
C ALA A 25 -13.99 3.89 -3.92
N GLY A 26 -15.29 3.87 -4.02
CA GLY A 26 -16.20 4.55 -3.12
C GLY A 26 -16.28 6.06 -3.32
N THR A 27 -17.06 6.69 -2.47
CA THR A 27 -17.27 8.15 -2.48
C THR A 27 -17.39 8.68 -1.06
N GLY A 28 -16.82 9.85 -0.80
CA GLY A 28 -16.94 10.50 0.51
C GLY A 28 -15.73 11.35 0.87
N PRO A 29 -15.82 12.10 1.97
CA PRO A 29 -14.74 12.99 2.41
C PRO A 29 -13.61 12.25 3.13
N ALA A 30 -13.88 11.08 3.72
CA ALA A 30 -12.86 10.28 4.38
C ALA A 30 -12.19 9.33 3.37
N THR A 31 -10.89 9.11 3.53
CA THR A 31 -10.09 8.24 2.67
C THR A 31 -9.19 7.36 3.52
N SER A 32 -9.16 6.07 3.23
CA SER A 32 -8.14 5.15 3.72
C SER A 32 -7.42 4.51 2.55
N THR A 33 -6.12 4.24 2.72
CA THR A 33 -5.33 3.55 1.71
C THR A 33 -5.19 2.08 2.06
N ILE A 34 -5.46 1.21 1.09
CA ILE A 34 -5.32 -0.24 1.21
C ILE A 34 -4.12 -0.66 0.35
N VAL A 35 -3.14 -1.33 0.96
CA VAL A 35 -1.98 -1.90 0.24
C VAL A 35 -2.13 -3.40 0.17
N ILE A 36 -1.99 -3.97 -1.02
CA ILE A 36 -2.04 -5.41 -1.27
C ILE A 36 -0.73 -5.83 -1.92
N ASP A 37 0.03 -6.61 -1.18
CA ASP A 37 1.35 -7.09 -1.56
C ASP A 37 1.28 -8.60 -1.87
N PHE A 38 1.40 -8.93 -3.16
CA PHE A 38 1.41 -10.31 -3.67
C PHE A 38 2.79 -10.97 -3.55
N GLY A 39 3.79 -10.23 -3.09
CA GLY A 39 5.19 -10.63 -2.99
C GLY A 39 6.05 -10.05 -4.11
N PRO A 40 5.90 -10.47 -5.38
CA PRO A 40 6.64 -9.86 -6.48
C PRO A 40 6.19 -8.44 -6.82
N GLU A 41 4.89 -8.14 -6.63
CA GLU A 41 4.27 -6.86 -6.92
C GLU A 41 3.34 -6.44 -5.79
N SER A 42 3.27 -5.14 -5.55
CA SER A 42 2.35 -4.53 -4.59
C SER A 42 1.56 -3.40 -5.22
N TYR A 43 0.34 -3.20 -4.74
CA TYR A 43 -0.62 -2.23 -5.26
C TYR A 43 -1.24 -1.45 -4.12
N ALA A 44 -1.49 -0.16 -4.33
CA ALA A 44 -2.17 0.69 -3.38
C ALA A 44 -3.49 1.22 -3.95
N PHE A 45 -4.53 1.22 -3.13
CA PHE A 45 -5.88 1.61 -3.47
C PHE A 45 -6.38 2.65 -2.47
N ASN A 46 -7.02 3.71 -2.96
CA ASN A 46 -7.75 4.60 -2.08
C ASN A 46 -9.22 4.19 -2.00
N VAL A 47 -9.73 4.10 -0.79
CA VAL A 47 -11.15 3.84 -0.52
C VAL A 47 -11.75 5.07 0.14
N HIS A 48 -12.75 5.66 -0.52
CA HIS A 48 -13.46 6.85 -0.07
C HIS A 48 -14.79 6.47 0.58
N TYR A 49 -15.15 7.10 1.71
CA TYR A 49 -16.37 6.77 2.44
C TYR A 49 -16.93 7.97 3.20
N THR A 50 -18.26 7.95 3.45
CA THR A 50 -18.97 8.96 4.24
C THR A 50 -19.36 8.49 5.63
N SER A 51 -19.51 7.19 5.82
CA SER A 51 -19.87 6.57 7.11
C SER A 51 -18.80 5.55 7.50
N SER A 52 -18.79 5.15 8.77
CA SER A 52 -17.86 4.10 9.22
C SER A 52 -18.02 2.83 8.40
N ILE A 53 -16.90 2.33 7.87
CA ILE A 53 -16.80 1.04 7.19
C ILE A 53 -15.69 0.23 7.85
N THR A 54 -15.74 -1.09 7.67
CA THR A 54 -14.67 -1.98 8.15
C THR A 54 -13.59 -2.17 7.08
N GLY A 55 -12.42 -2.68 7.48
CA GLY A 55 -11.39 -3.07 6.52
C GLY A 55 -11.88 -4.12 5.52
N LEU A 56 -12.78 -5.00 5.94
CA LEU A 56 -13.40 -5.97 5.02
C LEU A 56 -14.39 -5.30 4.07
N ASP A 57 -15.18 -4.32 4.53
CA ASP A 57 -16.09 -3.57 3.66
C ASP A 57 -15.31 -2.78 2.60
N ALA A 58 -14.13 -2.26 2.95
CA ALA A 58 -13.24 -1.61 1.99
C ALA A 58 -12.77 -2.57 0.89
N LEU A 59 -12.37 -3.79 1.23
CA LEU A 59 -12.03 -4.81 0.23
C LEU A 59 -13.22 -5.21 -0.65
N LYS A 60 -14.42 -5.34 -0.07
CA LYS A 60 -15.66 -5.61 -0.82
C LYS A 60 -16.01 -4.46 -1.77
N LEU A 61 -15.73 -3.21 -1.36
CA LEU A 61 -15.94 -2.05 -2.21
C LEU A 61 -14.97 -2.04 -3.40
N LEU A 62 -13.69 -2.36 -3.16
CA LEU A 62 -12.71 -2.54 -4.22
C LEU A 62 -13.14 -3.65 -5.20
N ASP A 63 -13.59 -4.79 -4.73
CA ASP A 63 -14.08 -5.91 -5.56
C ASP A 63 -15.28 -5.52 -6.43
N THR A 64 -16.12 -4.60 -5.94
CA THR A 64 -17.33 -4.16 -6.65
C THR A 64 -17.04 -3.09 -7.69
N GLU A 65 -16.12 -2.17 -7.41
CA GLU A 65 -15.95 -0.94 -8.19
C GLU A 65 -14.66 -0.90 -9.03
N THR A 66 -13.75 -1.86 -8.86
CA THR A 66 -12.47 -1.91 -9.56
C THR A 66 -12.21 -3.29 -10.19
N PRO A 67 -11.16 -3.49 -10.98
CA PRO A 67 -10.74 -4.82 -11.44
C PRO A 67 -10.25 -5.77 -10.34
N PHE A 68 -10.06 -5.28 -9.11
CA PHE A 68 -9.70 -6.12 -7.97
C PHE A 68 -10.75 -7.19 -7.70
N ARG A 69 -10.33 -8.39 -7.25
CA ARG A 69 -11.21 -9.50 -6.88
C ARG A 69 -10.89 -10.01 -5.49
N LEU A 70 -11.94 -10.27 -4.72
CA LEU A 70 -11.88 -10.73 -3.34
C LEU A 70 -12.55 -12.10 -3.19
N GLU A 71 -11.86 -13.02 -2.53
CA GLU A 71 -12.44 -14.26 -2.05
C GLU A 71 -12.48 -14.29 -0.53
N THR A 72 -13.59 -14.71 0.04
CA THR A 72 -13.75 -14.85 1.49
C THR A 72 -14.33 -16.21 1.86
N VAL A 73 -13.95 -16.72 3.03
CA VAL A 73 -14.56 -17.89 3.64
C VAL A 73 -15.25 -17.47 4.93
N HIS A 74 -16.53 -17.83 5.05
CA HIS A 74 -17.32 -17.51 6.24
C HIS A 74 -17.06 -18.50 7.37
N PHE A 75 -16.81 -17.98 8.57
CA PHE A 75 -16.70 -18.72 9.82
C PHE A 75 -17.67 -18.13 10.86
N SER A 76 -17.94 -18.86 11.93
CA SER A 76 -18.82 -18.39 13.02
C SER A 76 -18.31 -17.11 13.72
N PHE A 77 -17.01 -16.79 13.58
CA PHE A 77 -16.38 -15.59 14.14
C PHE A 77 -16.22 -14.45 13.12
N GLY A 78 -16.68 -14.62 11.89
CA GLY A 78 -16.60 -13.63 10.81
C GLY A 78 -16.00 -14.17 9.51
N ASP A 79 -15.85 -13.30 8.52
CA ASP A 79 -15.28 -13.65 7.22
C ASP A 79 -13.75 -13.55 7.25
N LEU A 80 -13.09 -14.60 6.78
CA LEU A 80 -11.66 -14.64 6.52
C LEU A 80 -11.40 -14.33 5.05
N VAL A 81 -10.44 -13.45 4.75
CA VAL A 81 -9.96 -13.24 3.39
C VAL A 81 -9.15 -14.47 2.97
N SER A 82 -9.63 -15.17 1.96
CA SER A 82 -9.01 -16.40 1.45
C SER A 82 -8.27 -16.20 0.13
N GLY A 83 -8.69 -15.25 -0.71
CA GLY A 83 -8.03 -14.99 -1.97
C GLY A 83 -8.17 -13.53 -2.40
N MET A 84 -7.17 -13.06 -3.13
CA MET A 84 -7.17 -11.75 -3.81
C MET A 84 -6.54 -11.89 -5.18
N GLU A 85 -7.08 -11.10 -6.13
CA GLU A 85 -6.56 -11.00 -7.49
C GLU A 85 -6.55 -9.54 -7.95
N TYR A 86 -5.47 -9.12 -8.59
CA TYR A 86 -5.38 -7.84 -9.27
C TYR A 86 -4.24 -7.87 -10.31
N ASP A 87 -4.47 -7.26 -11.48
CA ASP A 87 -3.48 -7.07 -12.55
C ASP A 87 -2.70 -8.35 -12.93
N GLY A 88 -3.42 -9.49 -12.97
CA GLY A 88 -2.87 -10.81 -13.30
C GLY A 88 -2.18 -11.54 -12.14
N TRP A 89 -2.06 -10.93 -10.97
CA TRP A 89 -1.59 -11.57 -9.75
C TRP A 89 -2.77 -12.17 -8.99
N TYR A 90 -2.67 -13.44 -8.66
CA TYR A 90 -3.65 -14.16 -7.86
C TYR A 90 -2.97 -15.01 -6.80
N GLN A 91 -3.42 -14.87 -5.55
CA GLN A 91 -2.99 -15.70 -4.43
C GLN A 91 -4.20 -16.10 -3.58
N SER A 92 -4.29 -17.38 -3.23
CA SER A 92 -5.38 -17.91 -2.44
C SER A 92 -4.90 -18.99 -1.46
N GLY A 93 -5.38 -18.92 -0.22
CA GLY A 93 -5.09 -19.87 0.84
C GLY A 93 -5.68 -19.43 2.18
N ILE A 94 -5.96 -20.42 3.02
CA ILE A 94 -6.51 -20.23 4.37
C ILE A 94 -5.59 -20.78 5.47
N GLY A 95 -4.30 -20.98 5.16
CA GLY A 95 -3.33 -21.50 6.11
C GLY A 95 -3.43 -23.01 6.39
N ASN A 96 -4.17 -23.78 5.59
CA ASN A 96 -4.36 -25.22 5.79
C ASN A 96 -3.07 -26.04 5.79
N ASN A 97 -2.04 -25.55 5.11
CA ASN A 97 -0.71 -26.16 5.05
C ASN A 97 0.34 -25.38 5.85
N GLY A 98 -0.11 -24.50 6.74
CA GLY A 98 0.71 -23.80 7.72
C GLY A 98 1.37 -22.52 7.22
N ASN A 99 1.41 -22.23 5.90
CA ASN A 99 2.24 -21.15 5.38
C ASN A 99 1.61 -20.26 4.30
N ASP A 100 0.44 -20.59 3.76
CA ASP A 100 -0.14 -19.86 2.63
C ASP A 100 -1.45 -19.18 3.07
N TRP A 101 -1.36 -17.90 3.40
CA TRP A 101 -2.49 -17.10 3.85
C TRP A 101 -2.21 -15.61 3.75
N TRP A 102 -3.29 -14.79 3.77
CA TRP A 102 -3.20 -13.34 3.77
C TRP A 102 -3.03 -12.80 5.19
N LYS A 103 -1.91 -12.12 5.46
CA LYS A 103 -1.66 -11.46 6.73
C LYS A 103 -2.08 -10.00 6.66
N TYR A 104 -2.79 -9.57 7.71
CA TYR A 104 -3.35 -8.24 7.83
C TYR A 104 -2.49 -7.34 8.70
N TRP A 105 -2.28 -6.10 8.22
CA TRP A 105 -1.44 -5.10 8.82
C TRP A 105 -2.14 -3.76 8.92
N LEU A 106 -1.74 -2.94 9.92
CA LEU A 106 -2.25 -1.62 10.18
C LEU A 106 -1.11 -0.61 10.18
N SER A 107 -1.35 0.58 9.60
CA SER A 107 -0.42 1.70 9.64
C SER A 107 -1.15 3.03 9.77
N ASN A 108 -0.43 4.03 10.28
CA ASN A 108 -0.90 5.41 10.37
C ASN A 108 -0.44 6.27 9.18
N ASP A 109 0.60 5.83 8.49
CA ASP A 109 1.38 6.65 7.56
C ASP A 109 1.88 5.89 6.31
N GLY A 110 1.57 4.58 6.20
CA GLY A 110 2.05 3.72 5.14
C GLY A 110 3.52 3.32 5.25
N SER A 111 4.26 3.82 6.24
CA SER A 111 5.69 3.52 6.42
C SER A 111 5.98 2.62 7.61
N THR A 112 5.23 2.77 8.69
CA THR A 112 5.37 1.96 9.91
C THR A 112 4.18 1.03 10.06
N TRP A 113 4.42 -0.28 9.99
CA TRP A 113 3.37 -1.29 10.01
C TRP A 113 3.36 -2.11 11.29
N THR A 114 2.16 -2.38 11.77
CA THR A 114 1.92 -3.28 12.91
C THR A 114 0.98 -4.40 12.47
N SER A 115 1.34 -5.65 12.79
CA SER A 115 0.43 -6.79 12.53
C SER A 115 -0.89 -6.60 13.25
N SER A 116 -2.00 -6.74 12.53
CA SER A 116 -3.32 -6.64 13.14
C SER A 116 -3.56 -7.77 14.15
N GLY A 117 -4.08 -7.43 15.32
CA GLY A 117 -4.57 -8.38 16.32
C GLY A 117 -6.03 -8.77 16.14
N SER A 118 -6.73 -8.22 15.13
CA SER A 118 -8.13 -8.50 14.83
C SER A 118 -8.33 -8.74 13.34
N GLY A 119 -9.41 -9.42 12.97
CA GLY A 119 -9.80 -9.56 11.57
C GLY A 119 -10.29 -8.24 10.97
N ALA A 120 -10.23 -8.14 9.64
CA ALA A 120 -10.65 -6.95 8.90
C ALA A 120 -12.14 -6.60 9.09
N SER A 121 -12.99 -7.59 9.37
CA SER A 121 -14.41 -7.38 9.68
C SER A 121 -14.65 -6.65 11.01
N ALA A 122 -13.68 -6.68 11.93
CA ALA A 122 -13.78 -5.98 13.21
C ALA A 122 -13.01 -4.63 13.20
N ARG A 123 -12.17 -4.40 12.21
CA ARG A 123 -11.38 -3.17 12.08
C ARG A 123 -12.24 -2.07 11.45
N VAL A 124 -12.53 -1.01 12.19
CA VAL A 124 -13.17 0.20 11.65
C VAL A 124 -12.11 1.12 11.07
N LEU A 125 -12.28 1.51 9.81
CA LEU A 125 -11.39 2.45 9.13
C LEU A 125 -11.63 3.88 9.64
N THR A 126 -10.56 4.65 9.68
CA THR A 126 -10.57 6.07 10.00
C THR A 126 -9.77 6.84 8.97
N ASP A 127 -10.19 8.08 8.70
CA ASP A 127 -9.59 8.95 7.69
C ASP A 127 -8.06 9.05 7.82
N GLY A 128 -7.37 8.97 6.70
CA GLY A 128 -5.91 9.03 6.59
C GLY A 128 -5.16 7.79 7.07
N LYS A 129 -5.85 6.71 7.48
CA LYS A 129 -5.20 5.46 7.92
C LYS A 129 -4.98 4.50 6.77
N TRP A 130 -4.07 3.56 7.03
CA TRP A 130 -3.63 2.57 6.07
C TRP A 130 -3.88 1.18 6.59
N ASP A 131 -4.44 0.33 5.77
CA ASP A 131 -4.55 -1.10 5.98
C ASP A 131 -3.70 -1.82 4.93
N GLY A 132 -3.01 -2.90 5.33
CA GLY A 132 -2.11 -3.61 4.45
C GLY A 132 -2.33 -5.11 4.49
N TRP A 133 -2.08 -5.76 3.38
CA TRP A 133 -2.19 -7.21 3.22
C TRP A 133 -0.95 -7.75 2.54
N THR A 134 -0.35 -8.79 3.13
CA THR A 134 0.78 -9.49 2.53
C THR A 134 0.48 -10.97 2.37
N TRP A 135 0.84 -11.50 1.21
CA TRP A 135 0.82 -12.93 1.00
C TRP A 135 1.97 -13.61 1.74
N VAL A 136 1.63 -14.50 2.67
CA VAL A 136 2.63 -15.17 3.51
C VAL A 136 3.01 -16.52 2.91
N ARG A 137 4.31 -16.66 2.63
CA ARG A 137 4.97 -17.93 2.31
C ARG A 137 6.17 -18.15 3.24
N GLY A 138 5.91 -18.62 4.46
CA GLY A 138 6.94 -18.96 5.43
C GLY A 138 7.58 -17.79 6.20
N GLN A 139 7.61 -16.57 5.66
CA GLN A 139 8.06 -15.35 6.36
C GLN A 139 6.97 -14.28 6.26
N THR A 140 6.78 -13.56 7.37
CA THR A 140 5.83 -12.46 7.44
C THR A 140 6.59 -11.14 7.45
N THR A 141 6.60 -10.45 6.32
CA THR A 141 7.07 -9.07 6.21
C THR A 141 5.87 -8.12 6.16
N ALA A 142 6.08 -6.87 6.54
CA ALA A 142 5.11 -5.81 6.30
C ALA A 142 4.96 -5.56 4.78
N PRO A 143 3.81 -5.02 4.33
CA PRO A 143 3.61 -4.76 2.91
C PRO A 143 4.58 -3.72 2.38
N ASP A 144 5.09 -3.95 1.18
CA ASP A 144 5.82 -2.97 0.41
C ASP A 144 4.83 -1.98 -0.21
N VAL A 145 5.02 -0.69 0.03
CA VAL A 145 4.17 0.36 -0.55
C VAL A 145 4.70 0.72 -1.94
N PRO A 146 3.87 0.62 -3.00
CA PRO A 146 4.32 0.96 -4.34
C PRO A 146 4.66 2.45 -4.42
N LEU A 147 5.87 2.76 -4.88
CA LEU A 147 6.35 4.12 -5.07
C LEU A 147 6.44 4.43 -6.57
N PRO A 148 6.20 5.69 -6.98
CA PRO A 148 6.44 6.08 -8.36
C PRO A 148 7.90 5.86 -8.75
N GLU A 149 8.13 5.32 -9.94
CA GLU A 149 9.47 5.24 -10.50
C GLU A 149 10.10 6.64 -10.55
N PRO A 150 11.35 6.81 -10.10
CA PRO A 150 12.02 8.09 -10.18
C PRO A 150 12.05 8.56 -11.65
N SER A 151 11.42 9.69 -11.92
CA SER A 151 11.31 10.19 -13.29
C SER A 151 12.70 10.32 -13.93
N THR A 152 12.82 9.92 -15.19
CA THR A 152 14.06 10.01 -15.99
C THR A 152 14.65 11.44 -15.95
N ILE A 153 13.80 12.46 -15.76
CA ILE A 153 14.19 13.87 -15.60
C ILE A 153 14.99 14.07 -14.32
N THR A 154 14.58 13.44 -13.21
CA THR A 154 15.30 13.54 -11.92
C THR A 154 16.68 12.89 -12.02
N LEU A 155 16.78 11.74 -12.67
CA LEU A 155 18.05 11.05 -12.92
C LEU A 155 18.97 11.85 -13.85
N LEU A 156 18.42 12.50 -14.90
CA LEU A 156 19.17 13.35 -15.80
C LEU A 156 19.69 14.59 -15.09
N ALA A 157 18.89 15.23 -14.25
CA ALA A 157 19.29 16.42 -13.48
C ALA A 157 20.44 16.09 -12.51
N ILE A 158 20.38 14.95 -11.82
CA ILE A 158 21.45 14.47 -10.94
C ILE A 158 22.72 14.19 -11.75
N SER A 159 22.61 13.52 -12.90
CA SER A 159 23.73 13.23 -13.81
C SER A 159 24.42 14.49 -14.34
N LEU A 160 23.65 15.49 -14.73
CA LEU A 160 24.17 16.80 -15.19
C LEU A 160 24.86 17.57 -14.08
N CYS A 161 24.37 17.52 -12.84
CA CYS A 161 25.00 18.15 -11.69
C CYS A 161 26.33 17.49 -11.32
N LEU A 162 26.44 16.16 -11.45
CA LEU A 162 27.67 15.42 -11.18
C LEU A 162 28.74 15.65 -12.27
N ASN A 163 28.33 15.79 -13.53
CA ASN A 163 29.26 15.96 -14.66
C ASN A 163 29.83 17.38 -14.77
N ARG A 164 29.22 18.38 -14.12
CA ARG A 164 29.76 19.76 -14.06
C ARG A 164 30.92 19.95 -13.06
N ARG A 165 31.29 18.90 -12.34
CA ARG A 165 32.38 18.95 -11.33
C ARG A 165 33.73 18.38 -11.82
N ARG A 166 33.86 18.10 -13.12
CA ARG A 166 35.14 17.70 -13.73
C ARG A 166 35.76 18.82 -14.56
#